data_d70bc0365c6fd3d576dcb95db47d0972
#
_entry.id   d70bc0365c6fd3d576dcb95db47d0972
#
_cell.length_a   1.000
_cell.length_b   1.000
_cell.length_c   1.000
_cell.angle_alpha   90.00
_cell.angle_beta   90.00
_cell.angle_gamma   90.00
#
_symmetry.space_group_name_H-M   'P 1'
#
loop_
_entity.id
_entity.type
_entity.pdbx_description
1 polymer ?
#
loop_
_entity_poly.entity_id
_entity_poly.type
_entity_poly.pdbx_seq_one_letter_code
_entity_poly.pdbx_strand_id
1 'polypeptide(L)'
;THLNKNATFDTFVPGDSNRFARTVALAVAEGSGHDFNPLCIYGGSGLGKTHLLNAIGNYALVKDPTLKVRYVTSEEFTNEFIEALGDTNQNSGQIKEFNRRYREVDVLLIDDIQFLSGKDATLEQFFHTFNTLHQANKRIVIASDVPPKDLQGFNERLISRFESGLTVDVKPPDLETRIAILRMIAHGTNVQDDVLNLIAERFTENIRELEGALNRVTAMASLSGQPVTRALAEQTLQDFFSTDVEIKPTDIITQVAKSFYITFDDIVGRSRTKKIALARQIAMYLVRELTSM
;
A
#
# COMPACT_ATOMS: atom_id res chain seq x y z
N THR A 1 9.48 20.02 -5.38
CA THR A 1 9.44 18.60 -5.82
C THR A 1 8.58 17.73 -4.93
N HIS A 2 8.45 18.05 -3.65
CA HIS A 2 7.76 17.26 -2.61
C HIS A 2 8.29 15.83 -2.45
N LEU A 3 9.48 15.54 -2.95
CA LEU A 3 10.12 14.23 -2.84
C LEU A 3 10.68 14.00 -1.44
N ASN A 4 10.51 12.78 -0.95
CA ASN A 4 11.24 12.29 0.22
C ASN A 4 12.66 11.88 -0.23
N LYS A 5 13.65 12.67 0.15
CA LYS A 5 15.04 12.47 -0.25
C LYS A 5 15.67 11.19 0.27
N ASN A 6 15.10 10.61 1.33
CA ASN A 6 15.59 9.37 1.94
C ASN A 6 15.07 8.12 1.24
N ALA A 7 14.03 8.24 0.41
CA ALA A 7 13.46 7.13 -0.33
C ALA A 7 14.17 7.00 -1.69
N THR A 8 15.17 6.15 -1.74
CA THR A 8 16.01 5.90 -2.91
C THR A 8 15.97 4.42 -3.32
N PHE A 9 16.51 4.08 -4.47
CA PHE A 9 16.67 2.68 -4.87
C PHE A 9 17.63 1.93 -3.94
N ASP A 10 18.63 2.59 -3.39
CA ASP A 10 19.58 1.97 -2.45
C ASP A 10 18.92 1.63 -1.10
N THR A 11 17.92 2.39 -0.70
CA THR A 11 17.18 2.14 0.55
C THR A 11 15.94 1.25 0.35
N PHE A 12 15.70 0.83 -0.87
CA PHE A 12 14.62 -0.11 -1.20
C PHE A 12 15.18 -1.54 -1.22
N VAL A 13 14.63 -2.41 -0.38
CA VAL A 13 15.10 -3.81 -0.29
C VAL A 13 14.44 -4.64 -1.39
N PRO A 14 15.21 -5.13 -2.38
CA PRO A 14 14.64 -5.99 -3.41
C PRO A 14 14.41 -7.41 -2.89
N GLY A 15 13.34 -8.02 -3.37
CA GLY A 15 12.98 -9.42 -3.13
C GLY A 15 12.10 -9.91 -4.27
N ASP A 16 11.73 -11.18 -4.27
CA ASP A 16 10.93 -11.77 -5.34
C ASP A 16 9.57 -11.07 -5.53
N SER A 17 9.04 -10.51 -4.43
CA SER A 17 7.74 -9.81 -4.44
C SER A 17 7.74 -8.47 -5.17
N ASN A 18 8.91 -7.84 -5.36
CA ASN A 18 9.01 -6.47 -5.85
C ASN A 18 10.17 -6.23 -6.84
N ARG A 19 10.98 -7.24 -7.13
CA ARG A 19 12.20 -7.08 -7.95
C ARG A 19 11.90 -6.58 -9.35
N PHE A 20 10.85 -7.11 -9.98
CA PHE A 20 10.46 -6.66 -11.31
C PHE A 20 9.99 -5.21 -11.31
N ALA A 21 9.16 -4.83 -10.34
CA ALA A 21 8.70 -3.44 -10.19
C ALA A 21 9.90 -2.49 -9.97
N ARG A 22 10.86 -2.87 -9.14
CA ARG A 22 12.07 -2.08 -8.92
C ARG A 22 12.90 -1.92 -10.21
N THR A 23 13.08 -2.98 -10.97
CA THR A 23 13.84 -2.96 -12.22
C THR A 23 13.20 -2.03 -13.25
N VAL A 24 11.89 -2.11 -13.42
CA VAL A 24 11.14 -1.23 -14.34
C VAL A 24 11.18 0.21 -13.87
N ALA A 25 11.00 0.43 -12.56
CA ALA A 25 11.07 1.77 -11.97
C ALA A 25 12.45 2.42 -12.23
N LEU A 26 13.52 1.67 -12.07
CA LEU A 26 14.86 2.17 -12.36
C LEU A 26 15.03 2.54 -13.84
N ALA A 27 14.51 1.74 -14.76
CA ALA A 27 14.55 2.05 -16.19
C ALA A 27 13.81 3.36 -16.52
N VAL A 28 12.65 3.56 -15.91
CA VAL A 28 11.90 4.82 -16.07
C VAL A 28 12.69 5.99 -15.51
N ALA A 29 13.30 5.83 -14.33
CA ALA A 29 14.11 6.86 -13.68
C ALA A 29 15.33 7.26 -14.53
N GLU A 30 15.95 6.30 -15.20
CA GLU A 30 17.09 6.53 -16.10
C GLU A 30 16.69 7.21 -17.42
N GLY A 31 15.41 7.20 -17.76
CA GLY A 31 14.92 7.73 -19.03
C GLY A 31 14.98 6.75 -20.18
N SER A 32 15.27 5.48 -19.94
CA SER A 32 15.34 4.42 -20.96
C SER A 32 14.02 3.66 -21.16
N GLY A 33 13.05 3.87 -20.31
CA GLY A 33 11.78 3.14 -20.31
C GLY A 33 10.67 3.82 -21.11
N HIS A 34 10.90 4.24 -22.35
CA HIS A 34 9.90 4.94 -23.17
C HIS A 34 8.64 4.12 -23.40
N ASP A 35 8.75 2.80 -23.55
CA ASP A 35 7.63 1.89 -23.75
C ASP A 35 6.84 1.62 -22.46
N PHE A 36 7.36 2.08 -21.31
CA PHE A 36 6.75 1.90 -20.00
C PHE A 36 6.01 3.17 -19.51
N ASN A 37 5.60 4.02 -20.42
CA ASN A 37 4.91 5.27 -20.09
C ASN A 37 3.43 5.21 -20.49
N PRO A 38 2.48 5.32 -19.56
CA PRO A 38 2.68 5.46 -18.12
C PRO A 38 3.11 4.15 -17.44
N LEU A 39 3.86 4.27 -16.35
CA LEU A 39 4.12 3.15 -15.47
C LEU A 39 3.09 3.15 -14.35
N CYS A 40 2.34 2.06 -14.21
CA CYS A 40 1.41 1.86 -13.12
C CYS A 40 1.95 0.81 -12.17
N ILE A 41 2.15 1.19 -10.90
CA ILE A 41 2.59 0.29 -9.85
C ILE A 41 1.41 0.07 -8.91
N TYR A 42 0.98 -1.17 -8.73
CA TYR A 42 -0.15 -1.46 -7.85
C TYR A 42 0.19 -2.53 -6.83
N GLY A 43 -0.55 -2.54 -5.76
CA GLY A 43 -0.41 -3.48 -4.65
C GLY A 43 -1.06 -2.96 -3.39
N GLY A 44 -1.17 -3.82 -2.39
CA GLY A 44 -1.75 -3.49 -1.11
C GLY A 44 -1.03 -2.33 -0.42
N SER A 45 -1.66 -1.80 0.62
CA SER A 45 -1.11 -0.70 1.40
C SER A 45 0.20 -1.09 2.08
N GLY A 46 1.16 -0.17 2.11
CA GLY A 46 2.41 -0.34 2.85
C GLY A 46 3.41 -1.31 2.24
N LEU A 47 3.35 -1.56 0.92
CA LEU A 47 4.24 -2.50 0.23
C LEU A 47 5.42 -1.83 -0.48
N GLY A 48 5.58 -0.51 -0.36
CA GLY A 48 6.72 0.20 -0.91
C GLY A 48 6.45 0.96 -2.20
N LYS A 49 5.20 1.12 -2.61
CA LYS A 49 4.85 1.89 -3.82
C LYS A 49 5.29 3.34 -3.72
N THR A 50 4.98 4.00 -2.62
CA THR A 50 5.40 5.39 -2.36
C THR A 50 6.92 5.52 -2.38
N HIS A 51 7.62 4.57 -1.81
CA HIS A 51 9.08 4.53 -1.83
C HIS A 51 9.62 4.46 -3.26
N LEU A 52 9.04 3.60 -4.10
CA LEU A 52 9.46 3.48 -5.51
C LEU A 52 9.20 4.76 -6.30
N LEU A 53 8.05 5.42 -6.10
CA LEU A 53 7.78 6.69 -6.75
C LEU A 53 8.81 7.75 -6.38
N ASN A 54 9.11 7.89 -5.09
CA ASN A 54 10.12 8.83 -4.62
C ASN A 54 11.53 8.46 -5.13
N ALA A 55 11.85 7.18 -5.18
CA ALA A 55 13.12 6.70 -5.70
C ALA A 55 13.30 7.06 -7.19
N ILE A 56 12.24 6.92 -7.98
CA ILE A 56 12.24 7.33 -9.40
C ILE A 56 12.56 8.81 -9.52
N GLY A 57 11.87 9.65 -8.75
CA GLY A 57 12.07 11.10 -8.79
C GLY A 57 13.49 11.52 -8.35
N ASN A 58 13.96 10.94 -7.26
CA ASN A 58 15.30 11.22 -6.73
C ASN A 58 16.40 10.82 -7.73
N TYR A 59 16.28 9.64 -8.32
CA TYR A 59 17.26 9.14 -9.28
C TYR A 59 17.24 9.93 -10.58
N ALA A 60 16.05 10.29 -11.08
CA ALA A 60 15.91 11.14 -12.26
C ALA A 60 16.65 12.47 -12.09
N LEU A 61 16.54 13.10 -10.92
CA LEU A 61 17.24 14.35 -10.60
C LEU A 61 18.75 14.17 -10.44
N VAL A 62 19.22 13.00 -10.00
CA VAL A 62 20.66 12.68 -9.98
C VAL A 62 21.20 12.58 -11.40
N LYS A 63 20.47 11.95 -12.29
CA LYS A 63 20.85 11.80 -13.71
C LYS A 63 20.81 13.13 -14.46
N ASP A 64 19.77 13.92 -14.23
CA ASP A 64 19.59 15.23 -14.87
C ASP A 64 18.97 16.23 -13.88
N PRO A 65 19.81 17.03 -13.20
CA PRO A 65 19.31 18.01 -12.23
C PRO A 65 18.42 19.12 -12.82
N THR A 66 18.36 19.25 -14.15
CA THR A 66 17.51 20.26 -14.82
C THR A 66 16.06 19.82 -14.97
N LEU A 67 15.76 18.54 -14.76
CA LEU A 67 14.40 18.02 -14.87
C LEU A 67 13.47 18.64 -13.84
N LYS A 68 12.25 18.91 -14.29
CA LYS A 68 11.16 19.30 -13.40
C LYS A 68 10.42 18.03 -12.96
N VAL A 69 10.64 17.60 -11.74
CA VAL A 69 10.05 16.41 -11.15
C VAL A 69 9.04 16.83 -10.09
N ARG A 70 7.84 16.25 -10.15
CA ARG A 70 6.81 16.48 -9.16
C ARG A 70 6.24 15.18 -8.64
N TYR A 71 6.33 15.01 -7.34
CA TYR A 71 5.61 13.96 -6.59
C TYR A 71 4.39 14.61 -5.92
N VAL A 72 3.25 13.96 -6.06
CA VAL A 72 2.00 14.43 -5.46
C VAL A 72 1.12 13.22 -5.16
N THR A 73 0.36 13.28 -4.07
CA THR A 73 -0.74 12.35 -3.86
C THR A 73 -1.98 12.83 -4.62
N SER A 74 -2.86 11.91 -4.98
CA SER A 74 -4.11 12.28 -5.65
C SER A 74 -4.98 13.22 -4.79
N GLU A 75 -4.90 13.06 -3.47
CA GLU A 75 -5.59 13.93 -2.52
C GLU A 75 -5.03 15.35 -2.56
N GLU A 76 -3.71 15.52 -2.55
CA GLU A 76 -3.06 16.83 -2.70
C GLU A 76 -3.41 17.47 -4.05
N PHE A 77 -3.39 16.70 -5.12
CA PHE A 77 -3.80 17.16 -6.45
C PHE A 77 -5.23 17.68 -6.44
N THR A 78 -6.14 16.94 -5.82
CA THR A 78 -7.54 17.33 -5.68
C THR A 78 -7.68 18.63 -4.89
N ASN A 79 -7.00 18.75 -3.76
CA ASN A 79 -7.08 19.94 -2.91
C ASN A 79 -6.51 21.18 -3.61
N GLU A 80 -5.39 21.05 -4.31
CA GLU A 80 -4.81 22.14 -5.10
C GLU A 80 -5.76 22.57 -6.24
N PHE A 81 -6.41 21.62 -6.88
CA PHE A 81 -7.39 21.92 -7.93
C PHE A 81 -8.62 22.66 -7.36
N ILE A 82 -9.15 22.20 -6.24
CA ILE A 82 -10.29 22.85 -5.57
C ILE A 82 -9.93 24.27 -5.15
N GLU A 83 -8.74 24.48 -4.58
CA GLU A 83 -8.26 25.82 -4.24
C GLU A 83 -8.15 26.74 -5.48
N ALA A 84 -7.65 26.21 -6.58
CA ALA A 84 -7.55 26.96 -7.82
C ALA A 84 -8.91 27.35 -8.40
N LEU A 85 -9.96 26.53 -8.18
CA LEU A 85 -11.34 26.82 -8.56
C LEU A 85 -12.05 27.76 -7.59
N GLY A 86 -11.69 27.72 -6.30
CA GLY A 86 -12.40 28.42 -5.21
C GLY A 86 -12.25 29.93 -5.21
N ASP A 87 -11.29 30.48 -5.95
CA ASP A 87 -11.10 31.91 -6.06
C ASP A 87 -11.99 32.51 -7.14
N THR A 88 -13.28 32.65 -6.81
CA THR A 88 -14.32 33.15 -7.73
C THR A 88 -14.17 34.61 -8.11
N ASN A 89 -13.32 35.38 -7.41
CA ASN A 89 -13.25 36.82 -7.62
C ASN A 89 -12.24 37.23 -8.66
N GLN A 90 -11.36 36.36 -9.09
CA GLN A 90 -10.37 36.82 -10.01
C GLN A 90 -9.65 35.77 -10.75
N ASN A 91 -10.16 34.97 -11.44
CA ASN A 91 -9.17 34.60 -12.42
C ASN A 91 -8.95 33.16 -12.75
N SER A 92 -9.21 32.96 -13.93
CA SER A 92 -8.38 32.16 -14.86
C SER A 92 -6.87 32.08 -14.49
N GLY A 93 -6.34 33.02 -13.64
CA GLY A 93 -4.94 33.03 -13.22
C GLY A 93 -4.52 31.88 -12.32
N GLN A 94 -5.34 31.51 -11.33
CA GLN A 94 -5.02 30.40 -10.44
C GLN A 94 -5.13 29.05 -11.14
N ILE A 95 -6.10 28.87 -12.02
CA ILE A 95 -6.24 27.67 -12.83
C ILE A 95 -5.07 27.57 -13.81
N LYS A 96 -4.66 28.68 -14.43
CA LYS A 96 -3.49 28.67 -15.33
C LYS A 96 -2.22 28.28 -14.58
N GLU A 97 -2.02 28.80 -13.36
CA GLU A 97 -0.87 28.45 -12.54
C GLU A 97 -0.90 26.99 -12.12
N PHE A 98 -2.07 26.47 -11.73
CA PHE A 98 -2.26 25.06 -11.44
C PHE A 98 -1.90 24.18 -12.64
N ASN A 99 -2.44 24.52 -13.83
CA ASN A 99 -2.14 23.79 -15.06
C ASN A 99 -0.66 23.84 -15.40
N ARG A 100 -0.03 25.00 -15.27
CA ARG A 100 1.43 25.16 -15.50
C ARG A 100 2.22 24.26 -14.58
N ARG A 101 1.86 24.24 -13.31
CA ARG A 101 2.55 23.44 -12.27
C ARG A 101 2.58 21.96 -12.59
N TYR A 102 1.52 21.42 -13.17
CA TYR A 102 1.40 20.01 -13.48
C TYR A 102 1.69 19.63 -14.93
N ARG A 103 1.44 20.53 -15.88
CA ARG A 103 1.56 20.23 -17.31
C ARG A 103 2.93 20.58 -17.91
N GLU A 104 3.76 21.30 -17.16
CA GLU A 104 5.11 21.66 -17.59
C GLU A 104 6.20 20.83 -16.89
N VAL A 105 5.83 19.78 -16.17
CA VAL A 105 6.81 18.89 -15.56
C VAL A 105 7.38 17.90 -16.57
N ASP A 106 8.58 17.41 -16.28
CA ASP A 106 9.24 16.35 -17.08
C ASP A 106 8.92 14.97 -16.55
N VAL A 107 8.69 14.85 -15.23
CA VAL A 107 8.30 13.60 -14.55
C VAL A 107 7.18 13.91 -13.57
N LEU A 108 6.04 13.26 -13.74
CA LEU A 108 4.92 13.31 -12.81
C LEU A 108 4.79 11.98 -12.10
N LEU A 109 4.85 12.02 -10.77
CA LEU A 109 4.70 10.86 -9.89
C LEU A 109 3.45 11.10 -9.06
N ILE A 110 2.37 10.38 -9.38
CA ILE A 110 1.10 10.53 -8.66
C ILE A 110 0.81 9.28 -7.84
N ASP A 111 0.61 9.46 -6.55
CA ASP A 111 0.41 8.40 -5.59
C ASP A 111 -1.07 8.27 -5.21
N ASP A 112 -1.48 7.05 -4.84
CA ASP A 112 -2.82 6.76 -4.34
C ASP A 112 -3.93 7.21 -5.29
N ILE A 113 -3.81 6.86 -6.56
CA ILE A 113 -4.74 7.30 -7.61
C ILE A 113 -6.18 6.88 -7.34
N GLN A 114 -6.39 5.80 -6.62
CA GLN A 114 -7.72 5.27 -6.31
C GLN A 114 -8.61 6.27 -5.55
N PHE A 115 -8.02 7.22 -4.85
CA PHE A 115 -8.78 8.25 -4.11
C PHE A 115 -9.42 9.30 -5.01
N LEU A 116 -9.16 9.28 -6.33
CA LEU A 116 -9.91 10.10 -7.28
C LEU A 116 -11.27 9.50 -7.66
N SER A 117 -11.59 8.29 -7.20
CA SER A 117 -12.86 7.64 -7.46
C SER A 117 -14.03 8.55 -7.06
N GLY A 118 -14.98 8.73 -8.00
CA GLY A 118 -16.16 9.56 -7.78
C GLY A 118 -15.93 11.07 -7.83
N LYS A 119 -14.70 11.53 -8.02
CA LYS A 119 -14.37 12.96 -8.12
C LYS A 119 -14.29 13.39 -9.57
N ASP A 120 -15.43 13.49 -10.23
CA ASP A 120 -15.53 13.63 -11.70
C ASP A 120 -14.80 14.85 -12.24
N ALA A 121 -14.92 16.01 -11.60
CA ALA A 121 -14.23 17.22 -12.03
C ALA A 121 -12.71 17.10 -11.92
N THR A 122 -12.23 16.50 -10.84
CA THR A 122 -10.79 16.26 -10.62
C THR A 122 -10.26 15.21 -11.60
N LEU A 123 -11.03 14.15 -11.87
CA LEU A 123 -10.68 13.13 -12.86
C LEU A 123 -10.56 13.73 -14.26
N GLU A 124 -11.47 14.61 -14.65
CA GLU A 124 -11.41 15.30 -15.94
C GLU A 124 -10.16 16.19 -16.03
N GLN A 125 -9.84 16.92 -14.97
CA GLN A 125 -8.64 17.74 -14.89
C GLN A 125 -7.37 16.89 -14.98
N PHE A 126 -7.35 15.77 -14.28
CA PHE A 126 -6.23 14.82 -14.34
C PHE A 126 -6.08 14.21 -15.74
N PHE A 127 -7.19 13.87 -16.39
CA PHE A 127 -7.18 13.35 -17.75
C PHE A 127 -6.52 14.32 -18.72
N HIS A 128 -6.81 15.61 -18.64
CA HIS A 128 -6.18 16.63 -19.47
C HIS A 128 -4.70 16.79 -19.17
N THR A 129 -4.32 16.78 -17.90
CA THR A 129 -2.92 16.81 -17.48
C THR A 129 -2.17 15.61 -18.01
N PHE A 130 -2.74 14.43 -17.86
CA PHE A 130 -2.16 13.18 -18.37
C PHE A 130 -1.91 13.26 -19.89
N ASN A 131 -2.93 13.63 -20.63
CA ASN A 131 -2.81 13.72 -22.10
C ASN A 131 -1.74 14.72 -22.54
N THR A 132 -1.68 15.88 -21.92
CA THR A 132 -0.67 16.89 -22.21
C THR A 132 0.74 16.34 -22.01
N LEU A 133 0.98 15.69 -20.89
CA LEU A 133 2.29 15.11 -20.57
C LEU A 133 2.63 13.93 -21.47
N HIS A 134 1.68 13.06 -21.69
CA HIS A 134 1.88 11.86 -22.51
C HIS A 134 2.21 12.21 -23.96
N GLN A 135 1.49 13.18 -24.54
CA GLN A 135 1.75 13.65 -25.92
C GLN A 135 3.12 14.33 -26.04
N ALA A 136 3.59 14.95 -24.98
CA ALA A 136 4.91 15.57 -24.95
C ALA A 136 6.04 14.60 -24.57
N ASN A 137 5.77 13.31 -24.50
CA ASN A 137 6.69 12.25 -24.09
C ASN A 137 7.30 12.47 -22.70
N LYS A 138 6.54 13.09 -21.81
CA LYS A 138 6.94 13.24 -20.40
C LYS A 138 6.64 11.97 -19.64
N ARG A 139 7.43 11.68 -18.60
CA ARG A 139 7.30 10.46 -17.81
C ARG A 139 6.16 10.59 -16.80
N ILE A 140 5.29 9.59 -16.75
CA ILE A 140 4.16 9.54 -15.82
C ILE A 140 4.23 8.21 -15.09
N VAL A 141 4.24 8.26 -13.76
CA VAL A 141 4.22 7.08 -12.89
C VAL A 141 3.04 7.21 -11.93
N ILE A 142 2.25 6.16 -11.87
CA ILE A 142 1.00 6.11 -11.11
C ILE A 142 1.08 4.96 -10.11
N ALA A 143 0.78 5.23 -8.85
CA ALA A 143 0.63 4.20 -7.84
C ALA A 143 -0.84 4.03 -7.46
N SER A 144 -1.27 2.79 -7.28
CA SER A 144 -2.64 2.42 -6.95
C SER A 144 -2.66 1.20 -6.02
N ASP A 145 -3.74 1.03 -5.28
CA ASP A 145 -3.97 -0.17 -4.48
C ASP A 145 -4.46 -1.36 -5.33
N VAL A 146 -5.03 -1.09 -6.51
CA VAL A 146 -5.57 -2.09 -7.45
C VAL A 146 -5.01 -1.84 -8.86
N PRO A 147 -5.01 -2.86 -9.73
CA PRO A 147 -4.65 -2.63 -11.15
C PRO A 147 -5.66 -1.68 -11.81
N PRO A 148 -5.25 -0.99 -12.91
CA PRO A 148 -6.12 -0.01 -13.57
C PRO A 148 -7.50 -0.54 -13.94
N LYS A 149 -7.61 -1.78 -14.38
CA LYS A 149 -8.88 -2.42 -14.76
C LYS A 149 -9.89 -2.50 -13.62
N ASP A 150 -9.41 -2.50 -12.37
CA ASP A 150 -10.24 -2.64 -11.16
C ASP A 150 -10.51 -1.30 -10.47
N LEU A 151 -10.05 -0.18 -11.03
CA LEU A 151 -10.32 1.15 -10.50
C LEU A 151 -11.82 1.47 -10.62
N GLN A 152 -12.45 1.71 -9.47
CA GLN A 152 -13.88 2.05 -9.40
C GLN A 152 -14.08 3.55 -9.61
N GLY A 153 -15.14 3.93 -10.35
CA GLY A 153 -15.48 5.33 -10.56
C GLY A 153 -14.60 6.07 -11.57
N PHE A 154 -13.73 5.36 -12.28
CA PHE A 154 -12.93 5.89 -13.38
C PHE A 154 -13.60 5.58 -14.71
N ASN A 155 -13.53 6.53 -15.67
CA ASN A 155 -14.05 6.26 -16.99
C ASN A 155 -13.11 5.35 -17.80
N GLU A 156 -13.66 4.68 -18.80
CA GLU A 156 -12.90 3.72 -19.62
C GLU A 156 -11.76 4.37 -20.39
N ARG A 157 -11.90 5.64 -20.78
CA ARG A 157 -10.82 6.36 -21.49
C ARG A 157 -9.57 6.46 -20.62
N LEU A 158 -9.74 6.80 -19.35
CA LEU A 158 -8.62 6.98 -18.42
C LEU A 158 -7.99 5.62 -18.09
N ILE A 159 -8.81 4.59 -17.84
CA ILE A 159 -8.32 3.23 -17.60
C ILE A 159 -7.52 2.72 -18.81
N SER A 160 -8.03 2.91 -20.01
CA SER A 160 -7.34 2.53 -21.24
C SER A 160 -5.99 3.24 -21.39
N ARG A 161 -5.92 4.52 -21.02
CA ARG A 161 -4.67 5.29 -21.04
C ARG A 161 -3.66 4.74 -20.05
N PHE A 162 -4.11 4.38 -18.83
CA PHE A 162 -3.22 3.76 -17.84
C PHE A 162 -2.67 2.43 -18.34
N GLU A 163 -3.50 1.62 -18.98
CA GLU A 163 -3.11 0.31 -19.51
C GLU A 163 -2.23 0.39 -20.76
N SER A 164 -2.14 1.54 -21.40
CA SER A 164 -1.34 1.70 -22.63
C SER A 164 0.17 1.62 -22.41
N GLY A 165 0.63 1.80 -21.17
CA GLY A 165 2.02 1.62 -20.80
C GLY A 165 2.27 0.25 -20.15
N LEU A 166 2.96 0.24 -19.02
CA LEU A 166 3.25 -0.99 -18.29
C LEU A 166 2.62 -0.96 -16.90
N THR A 167 1.97 -2.05 -16.53
CA THR A 167 1.42 -2.25 -15.19
C THR A 167 2.22 -3.33 -14.48
N VAL A 168 2.74 -3.02 -13.30
CA VAL A 168 3.51 -3.93 -12.47
C VAL A 168 2.94 -3.99 -11.07
N ASP A 169 3.04 -5.15 -10.42
CA ASP A 169 2.56 -5.34 -9.06
C ASP A 169 3.70 -5.41 -8.05
N VAL A 170 3.37 -5.05 -6.82
CA VAL A 170 4.18 -5.33 -5.63
C VAL A 170 3.35 -6.18 -4.68
N LYS A 171 3.95 -7.23 -4.16
CA LYS A 171 3.30 -8.19 -3.27
C LYS A 171 3.89 -8.10 -1.86
N PRO A 172 3.22 -8.66 -0.84
CA PRO A 172 3.83 -8.77 0.47
C PRO A 172 5.17 -9.48 0.41
N PRO A 173 6.20 -8.97 1.12
CA PRO A 173 7.52 -9.55 1.08
C PRO A 173 7.58 -10.91 1.80
N ASP A 174 8.45 -11.79 1.36
CA ASP A 174 8.73 -13.05 2.04
C ASP A 174 9.54 -12.82 3.33
N LEU A 175 9.76 -13.87 4.11
CA LEU A 175 10.43 -13.79 5.40
C LEU A 175 11.85 -13.21 5.27
N GLU A 176 12.63 -13.67 4.30
CA GLU A 176 14.00 -13.17 4.07
C GLU A 176 14.01 -11.67 3.76
N THR A 177 13.09 -11.24 2.91
CA THR A 177 12.96 -9.82 2.55
C THR A 177 12.51 -9.00 3.75
N ARG A 178 11.57 -9.49 4.56
CA ARG A 178 11.15 -8.80 5.79
C ARG A 178 12.31 -8.63 6.77
N ILE A 179 13.13 -9.67 6.96
CA ILE A 179 14.31 -9.60 7.82
C ILE A 179 15.29 -8.56 7.28
N ALA A 180 15.54 -8.55 5.96
CA ALA A 180 16.44 -7.58 5.33
C ALA A 180 15.93 -6.15 5.49
N ILE A 181 14.63 -5.91 5.35
CA ILE A 181 14.00 -4.61 5.59
C ILE A 181 14.23 -4.16 7.04
N LEU A 182 13.97 -5.03 8.00
CA LEU A 182 14.16 -4.73 9.41
C LEU A 182 15.63 -4.44 9.75
N ARG A 183 16.57 -5.18 9.17
CA ARG A 183 18.00 -4.90 9.34
C ARG A 183 18.37 -3.52 8.80
N MET A 184 17.84 -3.12 7.66
CA MET A 184 18.09 -1.81 7.10
C MET A 184 17.55 -0.70 7.99
N ILE A 185 16.32 -0.84 8.50
CA ILE A 185 15.68 0.14 9.38
C ILE A 185 16.43 0.22 10.72
N ALA A 186 16.86 -0.93 11.23
CA ALA A 186 17.57 -1.03 12.52
C ALA A 186 19.05 -0.68 12.43
N HIS A 187 19.56 -0.36 11.24
CA HIS A 187 20.98 -0.04 11.04
C HIS A 187 21.42 1.10 11.95
N GLY A 188 22.53 0.90 12.67
CA GLY A 188 23.02 1.88 13.63
C GLY A 188 22.35 1.82 15.00
N THR A 189 21.43 0.88 15.24
CA THR A 189 20.81 0.64 16.53
C THR A 189 21.33 -0.66 17.16
N ASN A 190 21.11 -0.82 18.46
CA ASN A 190 21.53 -2.02 19.20
C ASN A 190 20.47 -3.14 19.21
N VAL A 191 19.66 -3.24 18.19
CA VAL A 191 18.64 -4.27 18.08
C VAL A 191 19.26 -5.54 17.50
N GLN A 192 19.16 -6.64 18.25
CA GLN A 192 19.73 -7.93 17.86
C GLN A 192 18.85 -8.68 16.86
N ASP A 193 19.46 -9.59 16.11
CA ASP A 193 18.80 -10.35 15.06
C ASP A 193 17.61 -11.18 15.56
N ASP A 194 17.65 -11.71 16.77
CA ASP A 194 16.55 -12.49 17.34
C ASP A 194 15.27 -11.67 17.49
N VAL A 195 15.39 -10.38 17.80
CA VAL A 195 14.25 -9.43 17.87
C VAL A 195 13.71 -9.16 16.46
N LEU A 196 14.61 -8.92 15.50
CA LEU A 196 14.21 -8.69 14.10
C LEU A 196 13.52 -9.93 13.51
N ASN A 197 14.03 -11.11 13.80
CA ASN A 197 13.43 -12.37 13.36
C ASN A 197 12.02 -12.55 13.94
N LEU A 198 11.83 -12.25 15.22
CA LEU A 198 10.52 -12.32 15.88
C LEU A 198 9.50 -11.42 15.17
N ILE A 199 9.88 -10.17 14.90
CA ILE A 199 9.00 -9.20 14.22
C ILE A 199 8.70 -9.68 12.80
N ALA A 200 9.70 -10.14 12.07
CA ALA A 200 9.53 -10.61 10.70
C ALA A 200 8.62 -11.83 10.60
N GLU A 201 8.67 -12.74 11.57
CA GLU A 201 7.82 -13.93 11.61
C GLU A 201 6.35 -13.59 11.92
N ARG A 202 6.12 -12.56 12.72
CA ARG A 202 4.80 -12.21 13.24
C ARG A 202 4.04 -11.22 12.38
N PHE A 203 4.72 -10.31 11.71
CA PHE A 203 4.12 -9.27 10.87
C PHE A 203 4.44 -9.57 9.41
N THR A 204 3.45 -10.08 8.66
CA THR A 204 3.65 -10.67 7.34
C THR A 204 3.02 -9.86 6.19
N GLU A 205 2.14 -8.89 6.51
CA GLU A 205 1.27 -8.29 5.51
C GLU A 205 1.86 -7.05 4.83
N ASN A 206 2.52 -6.18 5.58
CA ASN A 206 3.08 -4.96 5.00
C ASN A 206 4.29 -4.43 5.77
N ILE A 207 5.03 -3.55 5.10
CA ILE A 207 6.28 -2.97 5.63
C ILE A 207 6.01 -1.98 6.76
N ARG A 208 4.89 -1.26 6.74
CA ARG A 208 4.53 -0.31 7.80
C ARG A 208 4.33 -0.99 9.14
N GLU A 209 3.77 -2.19 9.13
CA GLU A 209 3.62 -3.00 10.35
C GLU A 209 4.98 -3.40 10.92
N LEU A 210 5.95 -3.74 10.06
CA LEU A 210 7.32 -4.04 10.48
C LEU A 210 7.97 -2.84 11.14
N GLU A 211 7.90 -1.68 10.52
CA GLU A 211 8.43 -0.42 11.06
C GLU A 211 7.75 -0.06 12.38
N GLY A 212 6.42 -0.14 12.41
CA GLY A 212 5.64 0.15 13.61
C GLY A 212 5.97 -0.75 14.77
N ALA A 213 6.12 -2.05 14.53
CA ALA A 213 6.50 -3.01 15.55
C ALA A 213 7.90 -2.74 16.11
N LEU A 214 8.87 -2.49 15.23
CA LEU A 214 10.24 -2.16 15.64
C LEU A 214 10.28 -0.86 16.45
N ASN A 215 9.61 0.18 16.00
CA ASN A 215 9.54 1.46 16.69
C ASN A 215 8.91 1.31 18.09
N ARG A 216 7.87 0.49 18.21
CA ARG A 216 7.20 0.24 19.48
C ARG A 216 8.11 -0.47 20.48
N VAL A 217 8.86 -1.47 20.03
CA VAL A 217 9.80 -2.20 20.88
C VAL A 217 10.96 -1.29 21.32
N THR A 218 11.54 -0.53 20.41
CA THR A 218 12.65 0.38 20.73
C THR A 218 12.21 1.51 21.65
N ALA A 219 11.01 2.05 21.46
CA ALA A 219 10.43 3.08 22.34
C ALA A 219 10.21 2.54 23.75
N MET A 220 9.66 1.33 23.89
CA MET A 220 9.43 0.72 25.19
C MET A 220 10.74 0.45 25.92
N ALA A 221 11.75 -0.04 25.23
CA ALA A 221 13.09 -0.25 25.80
C ALA A 221 13.70 1.06 26.30
N SER A 222 13.59 2.12 25.52
CA SER A 222 14.10 3.45 25.89
C SER A 222 13.38 4.03 27.12
N LEU A 223 12.05 3.94 27.15
CA LEU A 223 11.24 4.48 28.24
C LEU A 223 11.41 3.72 29.55
N SER A 224 11.63 2.40 29.50
CA SER A 224 11.82 1.57 30.68
C SER A 224 13.29 1.43 31.12
N GLY A 225 14.22 2.00 30.34
CA GLY A 225 15.65 1.89 30.64
C GLY A 225 16.20 0.47 30.49
N GLN A 226 15.51 -0.38 29.72
CA GLN A 226 15.88 -1.77 29.48
C GLN A 226 16.53 -1.94 28.13
N PRO A 227 17.44 -2.92 27.98
CA PRO A 227 17.94 -3.27 26.64
C PRO A 227 16.82 -3.90 25.78
N VAL A 228 16.96 -3.79 24.46
CA VAL A 228 16.05 -4.43 23.52
C VAL A 228 16.35 -5.92 23.49
N THR A 229 15.48 -6.73 24.08
CA THR A 229 15.58 -8.18 24.12
C THR A 229 14.37 -8.84 23.47
N ARG A 230 14.51 -10.11 23.10
CA ARG A 230 13.38 -10.89 22.58
C ARG A 230 12.23 -10.96 23.57
N ALA A 231 12.53 -11.14 24.85
CA ALA A 231 11.51 -11.17 25.91
C ALA A 231 10.73 -9.86 26.00
N LEU A 232 11.43 -8.72 25.93
CA LEU A 232 10.79 -7.40 25.91
C LEU A 232 9.93 -7.22 24.67
N ALA A 233 10.41 -7.66 23.50
CA ALA A 233 9.67 -7.60 22.26
C ALA A 233 8.40 -8.45 22.32
N GLU A 234 8.47 -9.66 22.80
CA GLU A 234 7.30 -10.53 23.00
C GLU A 234 6.27 -9.89 23.92
N GLN A 235 6.71 -9.34 25.04
CA GLN A 235 5.83 -8.66 25.99
C GLN A 235 5.20 -7.40 25.39
N THR A 236 5.99 -6.57 24.72
CA THR A 236 5.54 -5.30 24.14
C THR A 236 4.54 -5.52 23.00
N LEU A 237 4.73 -6.57 22.22
CA LEU A 237 3.91 -6.88 21.03
C LEU A 237 2.80 -7.90 21.33
N GLN A 238 2.65 -8.33 22.58
CA GLN A 238 1.69 -9.36 22.97
C GLN A 238 0.26 -9.03 22.55
N ASP A 239 -0.15 -7.78 22.64
CA ASP A 239 -1.49 -7.34 22.25
C ASP A 239 -1.75 -7.53 20.74
N PHE A 240 -0.70 -7.51 19.93
CA PHE A 240 -0.79 -7.78 18.49
C PHE A 240 -0.76 -9.27 18.17
N PHE A 241 -0.18 -10.10 19.04
CA PHE A 241 -0.13 -11.56 18.88
C PHE A 241 -1.38 -12.25 19.42
N SER A 242 -2.04 -11.66 20.42
CA SER A 242 -3.25 -12.20 21.03
C SER A 242 -4.50 -12.07 20.16
N THR A 243 -4.42 -11.39 19.03
CA THR A 243 -5.50 -11.33 18.04
C THR A 243 -5.58 -12.57 17.16
N ASP A 244 -4.58 -13.43 17.16
CA ASP A 244 -4.72 -14.81 16.75
C ASP A 244 -5.42 -15.62 17.86
N VAL A 245 -6.62 -15.22 18.19
CA VAL A 245 -7.56 -16.15 18.82
C VAL A 245 -7.80 -17.21 17.74
N GLU A 246 -7.10 -18.32 17.88
CA GLU A 246 -7.39 -19.53 17.10
C GLU A 246 -8.86 -19.83 17.31
N ILE A 247 -9.69 -19.46 16.34
CA ILE A 247 -11.13 -19.75 16.39
C ILE A 247 -11.26 -21.25 16.27
N LYS A 248 -11.56 -21.88 17.41
CA LYS A 248 -11.76 -23.34 17.44
C LYS A 248 -13.12 -23.69 16.89
N PRO A 249 -13.27 -24.83 16.18
CA PRO A 249 -14.57 -25.31 15.71
C PRO A 249 -15.62 -25.35 16.82
N THR A 250 -15.21 -25.72 18.05
CA THR A 250 -16.10 -25.74 19.21
C THR A 250 -16.66 -24.37 19.58
N ASP A 251 -15.88 -23.31 19.41
CA ASP A 251 -16.32 -21.93 19.70
C ASP A 251 -17.40 -21.50 18.70
N ILE A 252 -17.23 -21.84 17.44
CA ILE A 252 -18.20 -21.55 16.36
C ILE A 252 -19.50 -22.30 16.64
N ILE A 253 -19.43 -23.59 16.94
CA ILE A 253 -20.59 -24.42 17.22
C ILE A 253 -21.36 -23.89 18.44
N THR A 254 -20.65 -23.52 19.51
CA THR A 254 -21.25 -22.94 20.71
C THR A 254 -21.98 -21.63 20.40
N GLN A 255 -21.37 -20.75 19.60
CA GLN A 255 -21.99 -19.48 19.24
C GLN A 255 -23.22 -19.65 18.35
N VAL A 256 -23.17 -20.57 17.38
CA VAL A 256 -24.32 -20.89 16.54
C VAL A 256 -25.45 -21.49 17.38
N ALA A 257 -25.13 -22.38 18.31
CA ALA A 257 -26.11 -22.95 19.23
C ALA A 257 -26.84 -21.87 20.03
N LYS A 258 -26.12 -20.90 20.60
CA LYS A 258 -26.70 -19.75 21.29
C LYS A 258 -27.62 -18.93 20.40
N SER A 259 -27.21 -18.65 19.17
CA SER A 259 -27.99 -17.86 18.22
C SER A 259 -29.30 -18.51 17.83
N PHE A 260 -29.37 -19.84 17.83
CA PHE A 260 -30.58 -20.62 17.52
C PHE A 260 -31.33 -21.08 18.76
N TYR A 261 -30.89 -20.71 19.95
CA TYR A 261 -31.48 -21.14 21.23
C TYR A 261 -31.57 -22.66 21.37
N ILE A 262 -30.52 -23.37 20.95
CA ILE A 262 -30.35 -24.81 21.05
C ILE A 262 -29.05 -25.14 21.77
N THR A 263 -28.84 -26.43 22.09
CA THR A 263 -27.60 -26.86 22.76
C THR A 263 -26.51 -27.24 21.76
N PHE A 264 -25.27 -27.22 22.22
CA PHE A 264 -24.13 -27.73 21.47
C PHE A 264 -24.38 -29.19 21.02
N ASP A 265 -24.89 -30.02 21.91
CA ASP A 265 -25.17 -31.43 21.65
C ASP A 265 -26.26 -31.63 20.57
N ASP A 266 -27.21 -30.69 20.47
CA ASP A 266 -28.20 -30.70 19.40
C ASP A 266 -27.54 -30.58 18.02
N ILE A 267 -26.54 -29.70 17.88
CA ILE A 267 -25.84 -29.47 16.63
C ILE A 267 -25.00 -30.68 16.23
N VAL A 268 -24.19 -31.19 17.17
CA VAL A 268 -23.29 -32.34 16.89
C VAL A 268 -24.02 -33.70 16.90
N GLY A 269 -25.25 -33.73 17.38
CA GLY A 269 -26.08 -34.94 17.45
C GLY A 269 -26.73 -35.35 16.11
N ARG A 270 -27.71 -36.25 16.21
CA ARG A 270 -28.37 -36.83 15.03
C ARG A 270 -29.77 -36.27 14.76
N SER A 271 -30.18 -35.24 15.48
CA SER A 271 -31.51 -34.64 15.28
C SER A 271 -31.64 -34.07 13.86
N ARG A 272 -32.79 -34.30 13.24
CA ARG A 272 -33.12 -33.86 11.89
C ARG A 272 -34.23 -32.81 11.86
N THR A 273 -34.58 -32.23 12.98
CA THR A 273 -35.53 -31.11 12.97
C THR A 273 -35.03 -29.98 12.10
N LYS A 274 -35.92 -29.30 11.41
CA LYS A 274 -35.56 -28.26 10.42
C LYS A 274 -34.68 -27.19 11.00
N LYS A 275 -34.97 -26.76 12.24
CA LYS A 275 -34.18 -25.72 12.93
C LYS A 275 -32.75 -26.21 13.23
N ILE A 276 -32.60 -27.42 13.75
CA ILE A 276 -31.28 -27.97 14.10
C ILE A 276 -30.48 -28.30 12.83
N ALA A 277 -31.12 -28.80 11.78
CA ALA A 277 -30.47 -29.06 10.50
C ALA A 277 -29.89 -27.76 9.90
N LEU A 278 -30.64 -26.66 9.94
CA LEU A 278 -30.18 -25.37 9.46
C LEU A 278 -29.01 -24.83 10.30
N ALA A 279 -29.13 -24.90 11.62
CA ALA A 279 -28.06 -24.49 12.52
C ALA A 279 -26.78 -25.29 12.27
N ARG A 280 -26.89 -26.59 12.04
CA ARG A 280 -25.75 -27.45 11.73
C ARG A 280 -25.09 -27.07 10.41
N GLN A 281 -25.86 -26.81 9.38
CA GLN A 281 -25.32 -26.36 8.09
C GLN A 281 -24.56 -25.03 8.20
N ILE A 282 -25.10 -24.07 8.95
CA ILE A 282 -24.45 -22.79 9.19
C ILE A 282 -23.15 -22.99 9.98
N ALA A 283 -23.15 -23.81 11.03
CA ALA A 283 -21.98 -24.12 11.81
C ALA A 283 -20.89 -24.78 10.95
N MET A 284 -21.24 -25.74 10.13
CA MET A 284 -20.30 -26.41 9.21
C MET A 284 -19.68 -25.44 8.22
N TYR A 285 -20.49 -24.55 7.65
CA TYR A 285 -20.02 -23.52 6.72
C TYR A 285 -19.01 -22.59 7.41
N LEU A 286 -19.36 -22.07 8.59
CA LEU A 286 -18.49 -21.15 9.33
C LEU A 286 -17.20 -21.83 9.82
N VAL A 287 -17.26 -23.08 10.25
CA VAL A 287 -16.06 -23.83 10.62
C VAL A 287 -15.11 -23.95 9.43
N ARG A 288 -15.64 -24.26 8.26
CA ARG A 288 -14.84 -24.36 7.03
C ARG A 288 -14.22 -23.02 6.63
N GLU A 289 -14.97 -21.90 6.73
CA GLU A 289 -14.51 -20.59 6.28
C GLU A 289 -13.56 -19.90 7.29
N LEU A 290 -13.74 -20.14 8.58
CA LEU A 290 -13.02 -19.43 9.65
C LEU A 290 -11.94 -20.27 10.32
N THR A 291 -11.81 -21.54 9.98
CA THR A 291 -10.74 -22.40 10.48
C THR A 291 -9.98 -23.03 9.33
N SER A 292 -8.80 -23.56 9.61
CA SER A 292 -7.93 -24.16 8.58
C SER A 292 -8.30 -25.63 8.25
N MET A 293 -9.50 -26.08 8.60
CA MET A 293 -9.94 -27.46 8.31
C MET A 293 -10.64 -27.58 6.96
#